data_368352f9df65643975bdbfa4f769db15
#
_entry.id   368352f9df65643975bdbfa4f769db15
#
_cell.length_a   1.000
_cell.length_b   1.000
_cell.length_c   1.000
_cell.angle_alpha   90.00
_cell.angle_beta   90.00
_cell.angle_gamma   90.00
#
_symmetry.space_group_name_H-M   'P 1'
#
loop_
_entity.id
_entity.type
_entity.pdbx_description
1 polymer ?
#
loop_
_entity_poly.entity_id
_entity_poly.type
_entity_poly.pdbx_seq_one_letter_code
_entity_poly.pdbx_strand_id
1 'polypeptide(L)'
;MVSRFREVNEMLDKKEMTALVPSVGADERQPSQKVCKNSIPASDKEINENVRVASNPLHLHTVSMTELYQTTYASRPPIIDGLLYAGAYILAGAPKIGKSFLVAQLAYHVSAGSRLWNYKVHQGAVLYLALEDDFQRIQSRMFMMYGVEESEKLYFATAANKVGQGLNDQLENFIKEHADTKLIIIDTMQKIREFGGEAYSYASDYAIIGQLKQFADKHGVCLLIVHHTRKQPAEDSFDMV
;
A
#
# COMPACT_ATOMS: atom_id res chain seq x y z
N MET A 1 -12.06 12.67 23.45
CA MET A 1 -11.61 12.25 22.11
C MET A 1 -11.78 10.73 21.88
N VAL A 2 -11.51 9.92 22.90
CA VAL A 2 -11.70 8.44 22.87
C VAL A 2 -13.18 8.04 22.66
N SER A 3 -14.14 8.76 23.22
CA SER A 3 -15.57 8.49 23.05
C SER A 3 -16.03 8.67 21.60
N ARG A 4 -15.54 9.69 20.90
CA ARG A 4 -15.88 9.95 19.49
C ARG A 4 -15.37 8.87 18.52
N PHE A 5 -14.21 8.26 18.82
CA PHE A 5 -13.69 7.16 17.99
C PHE A 5 -14.50 5.87 18.17
N ARG A 6 -14.96 5.58 19.39
CA ARG A 6 -15.90 4.47 19.64
C ARG A 6 -17.23 4.69 18.94
N GLU A 7 -17.79 5.90 19.02
CA GLU A 7 -19.05 6.25 18.34
C GLU A 7 -18.95 6.12 16.81
N VAL A 8 -17.83 6.50 16.20
CA VAL A 8 -17.63 6.35 14.76
C VAL A 8 -17.51 4.88 14.34
N ASN A 9 -16.85 4.03 15.12
CA ASN A 9 -16.80 2.59 14.86
C ASN A 9 -18.19 1.93 15.04
N GLU A 10 -18.95 2.31 16.07
CA GLU A 10 -20.31 1.79 16.29
C GLU A 10 -21.32 2.29 15.23
N MET A 11 -21.11 3.47 14.64
CA MET A 11 -21.96 3.99 13.56
C MET A 11 -21.68 3.31 12.21
N LEU A 12 -20.47 2.85 11.97
CA LEU A 12 -20.11 2.09 10.76
C LEU A 12 -20.68 0.67 10.80
N ASP A 13 -20.65 0.02 11.94
CA ASP A 13 -21.24 -1.32 12.13
C ASP A 13 -22.78 -1.34 12.00
N LYS A 14 -23.46 -0.22 12.30
CA LYS A 14 -24.94 -0.13 12.23
C LYS A 14 -25.49 0.21 10.84
N LYS A 15 -24.67 0.66 9.88
CA LYS A 15 -25.14 1.05 8.54
C LYS A 15 -25.29 -0.11 7.54
N GLU A 16 -24.78 -1.30 7.83
CA GLU A 16 -24.86 -2.44 6.92
C GLU A 16 -26.06 -3.39 7.11
N MET A 17 -27.02 -3.08 8.00
CA MET A 17 -28.15 -3.97 8.26
C MET A 17 -29.44 -3.65 7.49
N THR A 18 -29.40 -2.82 6.46
CA THR A 18 -30.61 -2.56 5.66
C THR A 18 -30.31 -2.39 4.17
N ALA A 19 -30.02 -3.48 3.48
CA ALA A 19 -30.16 -3.57 2.04
C ALA A 19 -30.87 -4.88 1.67
N LEU A 20 -32.15 -4.77 1.35
CA LEU A 20 -33.00 -5.85 0.83
C LEU A 20 -32.42 -6.44 -0.46
N VAL A 21 -32.31 -7.75 -0.48
CA VAL A 21 -32.02 -8.57 -1.67
C VAL A 21 -33.36 -8.85 -2.39
N PRO A 22 -33.52 -8.56 -3.68
CA PRO A 22 -34.62 -9.12 -4.44
C PRO A 22 -34.23 -10.53 -4.94
N SER A 23 -35.07 -11.48 -4.62
CA SER A 23 -35.03 -12.85 -5.14
C SER A 23 -35.36 -12.87 -6.64
N VAL A 24 -34.45 -13.40 -7.45
CA VAL A 24 -34.76 -13.83 -8.83
C VAL A 24 -34.37 -15.29 -8.98
N GLY A 25 -35.33 -16.04 -9.56
CA GLY A 25 -35.42 -17.48 -9.60
C GLY A 25 -34.29 -18.20 -10.32
N ALA A 26 -34.20 -19.47 -9.97
CA ALA A 26 -33.34 -20.48 -10.54
C ALA A 26 -33.68 -20.74 -12.01
N ASP A 27 -32.65 -20.82 -12.85
CA ASP A 27 -32.66 -21.65 -14.04
C ASP A 27 -31.36 -22.43 -14.13
N GLU A 28 -31.49 -23.74 -14.01
CA GLU A 28 -30.39 -24.72 -14.05
C GLU A 28 -29.94 -24.91 -15.51
N ARG A 29 -28.70 -24.56 -15.82
CA ARG A 29 -27.95 -25.21 -16.91
C ARG A 29 -26.48 -25.30 -16.55
N GLN A 30 -26.05 -26.49 -16.16
CA GLN A 30 -24.64 -26.88 -16.07
C GLN A 30 -24.02 -26.93 -17.49
N PRO A 31 -22.83 -26.37 -17.71
CA PRO A 31 -21.93 -26.83 -18.74
C PRO A 31 -20.86 -27.76 -18.15
N SER A 32 -20.78 -28.91 -18.75
CA SER A 32 -19.85 -30.01 -18.53
C SER A 32 -18.40 -29.59 -18.39
N GLN A 33 -17.77 -30.06 -17.33
CA GLN A 33 -16.32 -30.06 -17.12
C GLN A 33 -15.62 -30.87 -18.21
N LYS A 34 -14.82 -30.21 -19.06
CA LYS A 34 -13.71 -30.86 -19.76
C LYS A 34 -12.43 -30.65 -18.97
N VAL A 35 -12.01 -31.72 -18.31
CA VAL A 35 -10.68 -31.87 -17.72
C VAL A 35 -9.65 -31.89 -18.84
N CYS A 36 -8.89 -30.84 -19.03
CA CYS A 36 -7.64 -30.87 -19.78
C CYS A 36 -6.48 -31.10 -18.81
N LYS A 37 -6.09 -32.35 -18.67
CA LYS A 37 -4.76 -32.71 -18.14
C LYS A 37 -3.76 -32.49 -19.28
N ASN A 38 -2.87 -31.52 -19.17
CA ASN A 38 -1.55 -31.55 -19.77
C ASN A 38 -0.65 -30.60 -19.00
N SER A 39 0.13 -31.16 -18.10
CA SER A 39 1.30 -30.57 -17.49
C SER A 39 2.44 -30.60 -18.48
N ILE A 40 2.86 -29.43 -19.00
CA ILE A 40 4.11 -29.28 -19.73
C ILE A 40 5.06 -28.49 -18.81
N PRO A 41 6.26 -28.96 -18.52
CA PRO A 41 7.23 -28.18 -17.74
C PRO A 41 7.72 -27.01 -18.60
N ALA A 42 7.57 -25.79 -18.08
CA ALA A 42 8.15 -24.59 -18.67
C ALA A 42 9.66 -24.73 -18.70
N SER A 43 10.26 -24.77 -19.89
CA SER A 43 11.70 -24.82 -20.07
C SER A 43 12.29 -23.41 -19.86
N ASP A 44 13.40 -23.34 -19.13
CA ASP A 44 14.19 -22.13 -18.83
C ASP A 44 14.66 -21.30 -20.02
N LYS A 45 14.26 -21.66 -21.25
CA LYS A 45 14.62 -20.94 -22.48
C LYS A 45 13.73 -19.75 -22.82
N GLU A 46 12.47 -19.72 -22.39
CA GLU A 46 11.55 -18.61 -22.73
C GLU A 46 11.79 -17.32 -21.94
N ILE A 47 12.43 -17.44 -20.75
CA ILE A 47 12.76 -16.26 -19.93
C ILE A 47 13.88 -15.40 -20.58
N ASN A 48 14.73 -16.00 -21.39
CA ASN A 48 15.89 -15.30 -21.97
C ASN A 48 15.58 -14.50 -23.25
N GLU A 49 14.51 -14.79 -23.99
CA GLU A 49 14.14 -14.03 -25.18
C GLU A 49 13.43 -12.71 -24.84
N ASN A 50 12.59 -12.69 -23.81
CA ASN A 50 11.91 -11.47 -23.36
C ASN A 50 12.88 -10.41 -22.78
N VAL A 51 14.03 -10.83 -22.21
CA VAL A 51 15.06 -9.91 -21.71
C VAL A 51 15.87 -9.27 -22.85
N ARG A 52 16.00 -9.93 -24.02
CA ARG A 52 16.76 -9.39 -25.15
C ARG A 52 15.98 -8.37 -25.98
N VAL A 53 14.64 -8.42 -25.99
CA VAL A 53 13.80 -7.45 -26.72
C VAL A 53 13.74 -6.10 -26.00
N ALA A 54 13.96 -6.06 -24.70
CA ALA A 54 14.02 -4.83 -23.89
C ALA A 54 15.29 -3.96 -24.15
N SER A 55 16.21 -4.41 -24.98
CA SER A 55 17.51 -3.73 -25.18
C SER A 55 17.51 -2.70 -26.32
N ASN A 56 16.46 -2.60 -27.14
CA ASN A 56 16.36 -1.57 -28.17
C ASN A 56 15.44 -0.43 -27.71
N PRO A 57 15.97 0.77 -27.38
CA PRO A 57 15.18 1.88 -26.88
C PRO A 57 14.16 2.42 -27.88
N LEU A 58 14.26 2.02 -29.17
CA LEU A 58 13.31 2.40 -30.22
C LEU A 58 12.18 1.35 -30.41
N HIS A 59 12.23 0.24 -29.70
CA HIS A 59 11.23 -0.82 -29.84
C HIS A 59 10.30 -0.86 -28.62
N LEU A 60 9.00 -0.64 -28.85
CA LEU A 60 7.99 -0.79 -27.81
C LEU A 60 7.66 -2.27 -27.63
N HIS A 61 7.77 -2.77 -26.43
CA HIS A 61 7.23 -4.08 -26.09
C HIS A 61 5.69 -4.00 -26.07
N THR A 62 5.08 -4.58 -27.08
CA THR A 62 3.62 -4.58 -27.24
C THR A 62 3.09 -6.01 -27.20
N VAL A 63 1.94 -6.19 -26.58
CA VAL A 63 1.15 -7.42 -26.62
C VAL A 63 -0.20 -7.14 -27.25
N SER A 64 -0.71 -8.07 -28.05
CA SER A 64 -2.05 -7.97 -28.61
C SER A 64 -3.10 -8.22 -27.52
N MET A 65 -4.34 -7.76 -27.71
CA MET A 65 -5.44 -8.05 -26.80
C MET A 65 -5.67 -9.56 -26.63
N THR A 66 -5.48 -10.34 -27.70
CA THR A 66 -5.58 -11.80 -27.64
C THR A 66 -4.51 -12.42 -26.74
N GLU A 67 -3.25 -12.01 -26.88
CA GLU A 67 -2.17 -12.46 -26.02
C GLU A 67 -2.38 -12.02 -24.56
N LEU A 68 -2.88 -10.80 -24.35
CA LEU A 68 -3.21 -10.29 -23.03
C LEU A 68 -4.23 -11.19 -22.30
N TYR A 69 -5.27 -11.65 -22.99
CA TYR A 69 -6.26 -12.54 -22.42
C TYR A 69 -5.80 -13.99 -22.26
N GLN A 70 -4.85 -14.43 -23.07
CA GLN A 70 -4.30 -15.78 -22.98
C GLN A 70 -3.17 -15.89 -21.94
N THR A 71 -2.59 -14.75 -21.55
CA THR A 71 -1.49 -14.72 -20.58
C THR A 71 -2.03 -14.63 -19.14
N THR A 72 -1.57 -15.54 -18.29
CA THR A 72 -1.88 -15.47 -16.86
C THR A 72 -0.90 -14.54 -16.17
N TYR A 73 -1.36 -13.37 -15.78
CA TYR A 73 -0.57 -12.43 -14.99
C TYR A 73 -0.73 -12.73 -13.50
N ALA A 74 0.38 -12.70 -12.77
CA ALA A 74 0.34 -12.84 -11.31
C ALA A 74 -0.45 -11.66 -10.70
N SER A 75 -1.45 -11.95 -9.87
CA SER A 75 -2.17 -10.92 -9.13
C SER A 75 -1.26 -10.33 -8.03
N ARG A 76 -1.41 -9.06 -7.76
CA ARG A 76 -0.72 -8.43 -6.62
C ARG A 76 -1.24 -9.05 -5.32
N PRO A 77 -0.34 -9.47 -4.40
CA PRO A 77 -0.79 -10.06 -3.15
C PRO A 77 -1.56 -9.02 -2.32
N PRO A 78 -2.74 -9.39 -1.79
CA PRO A 78 -3.48 -8.50 -0.89
C PRO A 78 -2.75 -8.37 0.45
N ILE A 79 -2.79 -7.18 1.02
CA ILE A 79 -2.39 -6.88 2.39
C ILE A 79 -3.64 -6.81 3.26
N ILE A 80 -4.66 -6.12 2.75
CA ILE A 80 -6.02 -6.08 3.31
C ILE A 80 -6.96 -6.33 2.15
N ASP A 81 -7.72 -7.42 2.20
CA ASP A 81 -8.58 -7.87 1.11
C ASP A 81 -9.56 -6.76 0.68
N GLY A 82 -9.60 -6.48 -0.61
CA GLY A 82 -10.48 -5.46 -1.17
C GLY A 82 -10.09 -3.99 -0.89
N LEU A 83 -9.07 -3.74 -0.05
CA LEU A 83 -8.67 -2.39 0.34
C LEU A 83 -7.22 -2.06 -0.05
N LEU A 84 -6.25 -2.93 0.25
CA LEU A 84 -4.84 -2.62 0.12
C LEU A 84 -4.05 -3.81 -0.42
N TYR A 85 -3.30 -3.58 -1.49
CA TYR A 85 -2.48 -4.58 -2.18
C TYR A 85 -1.02 -4.13 -2.21
N ALA A 86 -0.12 -5.02 -2.62
CA ALA A 86 1.26 -4.63 -2.92
C ALA A 86 1.30 -3.53 -4.00
N GLY A 87 2.15 -2.52 -3.80
CA GLY A 87 2.29 -1.35 -4.65
C GLY A 87 2.44 -0.06 -3.86
N ALA A 88 2.51 1.10 -4.52
CA ALA A 88 2.63 2.40 -3.87
C ALA A 88 1.29 3.14 -3.84
N TYR A 89 0.96 3.71 -2.69
CA TYR A 89 -0.27 4.46 -2.43
C TYR A 89 0.05 5.79 -1.75
N ILE A 90 -0.77 6.80 -2.02
CA ILE A 90 -0.67 8.11 -1.38
C ILE A 90 -1.94 8.37 -0.57
N LEU A 91 -1.77 8.66 0.72
CA LEU A 91 -2.82 9.16 1.59
C LEU A 91 -2.67 10.68 1.70
N ALA A 92 -3.38 11.41 0.84
CA ALA A 92 -3.36 12.86 0.81
C ALA A 92 -4.48 13.48 1.67
N GLY A 93 -4.23 14.64 2.24
CA GLY A 93 -5.25 15.39 2.96
C GLY A 93 -4.68 16.50 3.83
N ALA A 94 -5.56 17.42 4.28
CA ALA A 94 -5.19 18.56 5.13
C ALA A 94 -4.49 18.11 6.43
N PRO A 95 -3.62 18.91 7.02
CA PRO A 95 -3.04 18.63 8.33
C PRO A 95 -4.11 18.44 9.41
N LYS A 96 -3.82 17.58 10.41
CA LYS A 96 -4.66 17.36 11.61
C LYS A 96 -6.04 16.69 11.38
N ILE A 97 -6.30 16.09 10.21
CA ILE A 97 -7.55 15.36 9.94
C ILE A 97 -7.53 13.90 10.41
N GLY A 98 -6.46 13.45 11.08
CA GLY A 98 -6.37 12.09 11.61
C GLY A 98 -5.59 11.08 10.75
N LYS A 99 -4.89 11.50 9.69
CA LYS A 99 -4.12 10.58 8.81
C LYS A 99 -3.17 9.68 9.58
N SER A 100 -2.37 10.23 10.51
CA SER A 100 -1.41 9.44 11.30
C SER A 100 -2.09 8.45 12.25
N PHE A 101 -3.32 8.70 12.70
CA PHE A 101 -4.12 7.73 13.43
C PHE A 101 -4.60 6.59 12.52
N LEU A 102 -5.07 6.92 11.31
CA LEU A 102 -5.51 5.93 10.35
C LEU A 102 -4.35 5.02 9.93
N VAL A 103 -3.18 5.57 9.59
CA VAL A 103 -2.03 4.74 9.20
C VAL A 103 -1.48 3.92 10.37
N ALA A 104 -1.55 4.42 11.61
CA ALA A 104 -1.23 3.64 12.80
C ALA A 104 -2.21 2.47 13.00
N GLN A 105 -3.50 2.68 12.71
CA GLN A 105 -4.50 1.62 12.74
C GLN A 105 -4.22 0.54 11.68
N LEU A 106 -3.94 0.94 10.43
CA LEU A 106 -3.53 0.01 9.37
C LEU A 106 -2.29 -0.79 9.79
N ALA A 107 -1.26 -0.09 10.32
CA ALA A 107 -0.02 -0.70 10.76
C ALA A 107 -0.23 -1.78 11.83
N TYR A 108 -1.01 -1.46 12.86
CA TYR A 108 -1.32 -2.39 13.94
C TYR A 108 -2.06 -3.63 13.41
N HIS A 109 -3.14 -3.46 12.65
CA HIS A 109 -3.93 -4.59 12.17
C HIS A 109 -3.14 -5.49 11.23
N VAL A 110 -2.27 -4.94 10.37
CA VAL A 110 -1.40 -5.73 9.48
C VAL A 110 -0.35 -6.49 10.30
N SER A 111 0.27 -5.86 11.28
CA SER A 111 1.27 -6.51 12.11
C SER A 111 0.69 -7.59 13.03
N ALA A 112 -0.51 -7.36 13.58
CA ALA A 112 -1.21 -8.30 14.44
C ALA A 112 -1.95 -9.42 13.67
N GLY A 113 -2.23 -9.22 12.37
CA GLY A 113 -3.06 -10.14 11.58
C GLY A 113 -4.54 -10.12 11.99
N SER A 114 -4.95 -9.09 12.72
CA SER A 114 -6.32 -8.93 13.18
C SER A 114 -7.19 -8.24 12.11
N ARG A 115 -8.49 -8.55 12.07
CA ARG A 115 -9.40 -7.93 11.10
C ARG A 115 -9.42 -6.41 11.27
N LEU A 116 -9.38 -5.70 10.15
CA LEU A 116 -9.62 -4.26 10.11
C LEU A 116 -11.05 -4.03 9.61
N TRP A 117 -11.93 -3.51 10.47
CA TRP A 117 -13.36 -3.43 10.18
C TRP A 117 -13.87 -4.81 9.73
N ASN A 118 -14.49 -4.90 8.56
CA ASN A 118 -14.97 -6.17 7.99
C ASN A 118 -13.96 -6.84 7.05
N TYR A 119 -12.80 -6.23 6.81
CA TYR A 119 -11.80 -6.74 5.88
C TYR A 119 -10.89 -7.77 6.54
N LYS A 120 -10.56 -8.82 5.79
CA LYS A 120 -9.54 -9.79 6.18
C LYS A 120 -8.16 -9.16 5.97
N VAL A 121 -7.27 -9.35 6.93
CA VAL A 121 -5.90 -8.82 6.90
C VAL A 121 -4.91 -9.96 6.80
N HIS A 122 -3.88 -9.80 5.97
CA HIS A 122 -2.78 -10.73 5.81
C HIS A 122 -1.60 -10.27 6.66
N GLN A 123 -1.34 -10.98 7.76
CA GLN A 123 -0.29 -10.64 8.71
C GLN A 123 1.08 -10.58 8.06
N GLY A 124 1.90 -9.63 8.48
CA GLY A 124 3.32 -9.52 8.15
C GLY A 124 3.98 -8.37 8.90
N ALA A 125 5.30 -8.26 8.74
CA ALA A 125 6.05 -7.18 9.34
C ALA A 125 5.66 -5.84 8.72
N VAL A 126 5.60 -4.81 9.56
CA VAL A 126 5.25 -3.44 9.20
C VAL A 126 6.35 -2.50 9.66
N LEU A 127 6.87 -1.69 8.74
CA LEU A 127 7.75 -0.57 9.05
C LEU A 127 6.96 0.74 9.00
N TYR A 128 6.93 1.49 10.10
CA TYR A 128 6.31 2.80 10.16
C TYR A 128 7.38 3.88 10.40
N LEU A 129 7.73 4.61 9.34
CA LEU A 129 8.59 5.79 9.40
C LEU A 129 7.75 7.00 9.83
N ALA A 130 7.70 7.25 11.15
CA ALA A 130 6.97 8.36 11.76
C ALA A 130 7.88 9.59 11.89
N LEU A 131 8.22 10.22 10.75
CA LEU A 131 9.29 11.20 10.63
C LEU A 131 8.95 12.60 11.19
N GLU A 132 7.72 12.83 11.61
CA GLU A 132 7.28 14.05 12.29
C GLU A 132 7.02 13.85 13.78
N ASP A 133 7.19 12.61 14.27
CA ASP A 133 6.96 12.25 15.65
C ASP A 133 8.27 11.86 16.36
N ASP A 134 8.22 11.82 17.69
CA ASP A 134 9.20 11.16 18.55
C ASP A 134 8.60 9.86 19.14
N PHE A 135 9.45 9.02 19.72
CA PHE A 135 9.01 7.74 20.28
C PHE A 135 8.00 7.89 21.43
N GLN A 136 8.08 8.97 22.22
CA GLN A 136 7.14 9.22 23.30
C GLN A 136 5.72 9.50 22.75
N ARG A 137 5.62 10.29 21.69
CA ARG A 137 4.34 10.60 21.03
C ARG A 137 3.75 9.37 20.35
N ILE A 138 4.59 8.56 19.69
CA ILE A 138 4.18 7.28 19.10
C ILE A 138 3.66 6.35 20.20
N GLN A 139 4.41 6.15 21.29
CA GLN A 139 4.00 5.33 22.42
C GLN A 139 2.66 5.78 23.00
N SER A 140 2.51 7.08 23.26
CA SER A 140 1.27 7.65 23.78
C SER A 140 0.08 7.43 22.84
N ARG A 141 0.30 7.55 21.52
CA ARG A 141 -0.72 7.29 20.50
C ARG A 141 -1.13 5.82 20.48
N MET A 142 -0.16 4.91 20.43
CA MET A 142 -0.43 3.47 20.41
C MET A 142 -1.13 3.03 21.69
N PHE A 143 -0.68 3.51 22.85
CA PHE A 143 -1.36 3.23 24.12
C PHE A 143 -2.81 3.77 24.16
N MET A 144 -3.06 4.96 23.62
CA MET A 144 -4.40 5.53 23.51
C MET A 144 -5.33 4.68 22.63
N MET A 145 -4.78 4.07 21.55
CA MET A 145 -5.56 3.30 20.58
C MET A 145 -5.80 1.85 21.03
N TYR A 146 -4.79 1.23 21.64
CA TYR A 146 -4.75 -0.21 21.87
C TYR A 146 -4.45 -0.62 23.31
N GLY A 147 -4.17 0.34 24.19
CA GLY A 147 -3.83 0.04 25.57
C GLY A 147 -2.47 -0.65 25.68
N VAL A 148 -2.49 -1.85 26.29
CA VAL A 148 -1.28 -2.68 26.52
C VAL A 148 -1.13 -3.79 25.46
N GLU A 149 -1.91 -3.77 24.37
CA GLU A 149 -1.75 -4.74 23.31
C GLU A 149 -0.42 -4.54 22.57
N GLU A 150 0.30 -5.62 22.32
CA GLU A 150 1.63 -5.63 21.73
C GLU A 150 1.62 -6.28 20.35
N SER A 151 2.57 -5.91 19.50
CA SER A 151 2.84 -6.57 18.23
C SER A 151 4.34 -6.61 17.96
N GLU A 152 4.91 -7.81 17.92
CA GLU A 152 6.34 -8.01 17.63
C GLU A 152 6.70 -7.72 16.16
N LYS A 153 5.69 -7.54 15.28
CA LYS A 153 5.87 -7.29 13.85
C LYS A 153 5.64 -5.83 13.45
N LEU A 154 5.47 -4.91 14.41
CA LEU A 154 5.31 -3.48 14.16
C LEU A 154 6.57 -2.72 14.60
N TYR A 155 7.28 -2.17 13.63
CA TYR A 155 8.54 -1.47 13.82
C TYR A 155 8.37 0.02 13.52
N PHE A 156 8.93 0.88 14.38
CA PHE A 156 8.88 2.32 14.24
C PHE A 156 10.29 2.91 14.06
N ALA A 157 10.39 3.89 13.16
CA ALA A 157 11.57 4.74 13.05
C ALA A 157 11.15 6.21 12.99
N THR A 158 11.86 7.08 13.69
CA THR A 158 11.62 8.53 13.73
C THR A 158 12.59 9.31 12.86
N ALA A 159 13.53 8.62 12.23
CA ALA A 159 14.47 9.20 11.28
C ALA A 159 14.72 8.22 10.13
N ALA A 160 14.92 8.75 8.94
CA ALA A 160 15.31 8.01 7.74
C ALA A 160 16.12 8.92 6.83
N ASN A 161 16.89 8.31 5.93
CA ASN A 161 17.57 9.03 4.86
C ASN A 161 16.54 9.55 3.83
N LYS A 162 16.99 10.42 2.94
CA LYS A 162 16.16 10.95 1.87
C LYS A 162 16.20 10.04 0.64
N VAL A 163 15.19 10.17 -0.22
CA VAL A 163 15.18 9.52 -1.53
C VAL A 163 16.40 10.00 -2.32
N GLY A 164 17.12 9.07 -2.95
CA GLY A 164 18.38 9.36 -3.62
C GLY A 164 19.60 9.47 -2.70
N GLN A 165 19.43 9.49 -1.38
CA GLN A 165 20.51 9.59 -0.39
C GLN A 165 20.54 8.38 0.58
N GLY A 166 20.14 7.20 0.12
CA GLY A 166 20.24 5.95 0.87
C GLY A 166 18.94 5.48 1.55
N LEU A 167 17.79 6.13 1.34
CA LEU A 167 16.51 5.62 1.84
C LEU A 167 16.22 4.22 1.31
N ASN A 168 16.41 4.00 0.01
CA ASN A 168 16.15 2.69 -0.60
C ASN A 168 16.99 1.58 0.02
N ASP A 169 18.27 1.86 0.33
CA ASP A 169 19.15 0.90 0.99
C ASP A 169 18.69 0.57 2.41
N GLN A 170 18.19 1.58 3.16
CA GLN A 170 17.60 1.37 4.49
C GLN A 170 16.36 0.48 4.42
N LEU A 171 15.47 0.74 3.46
CA LEU A 171 14.25 -0.06 3.26
C LEU A 171 14.59 -1.48 2.79
N GLU A 172 15.57 -1.65 1.88
CA GLU A 172 16.05 -2.98 1.45
C GLU A 172 16.66 -3.78 2.60
N ASN A 173 17.44 -3.16 3.46
CA ASN A 173 18.02 -3.82 4.62
C ASN A 173 16.92 -4.26 5.60
N PHE A 174 15.92 -3.40 5.86
CA PHE A 174 14.78 -3.79 6.68
C PHE A 174 14.02 -5.01 6.10
N ILE A 175 13.76 -5.03 4.79
CA ILE A 175 13.10 -6.18 4.13
C ILE A 175 13.95 -7.45 4.21
N LYS A 176 15.30 -7.34 4.13
CA LYS A 176 16.20 -8.50 4.30
C LYS A 176 16.16 -9.06 5.71
N GLU A 177 16.07 -8.20 6.71
CA GLU A 177 15.96 -8.60 8.13
C GLU A 177 14.58 -9.15 8.46
N HIS A 178 13.53 -8.66 7.78
CA HIS A 178 12.13 -9.00 7.96
C HIS A 178 11.50 -9.46 6.64
N ALA A 179 11.79 -10.69 6.22
CA ALA A 179 11.39 -11.22 4.92
C ALA A 179 9.86 -11.33 4.72
N ASP A 180 9.07 -11.28 5.80
CA ASP A 180 7.61 -11.25 5.77
C ASP A 180 7.02 -9.83 5.74
N THR A 181 7.82 -8.81 5.42
CA THR A 181 7.36 -7.42 5.32
C THR A 181 6.21 -7.29 4.33
N LYS A 182 5.10 -6.71 4.78
CA LYS A 182 3.89 -6.47 3.99
C LYS A 182 3.63 -5.00 3.74
N LEU A 183 3.91 -4.15 4.73
CA LEU A 183 3.53 -2.74 4.70
C LEU A 183 4.69 -1.86 5.17
N ILE A 184 4.99 -0.84 4.38
CA ILE A 184 5.91 0.24 4.76
C ILE A 184 5.11 1.54 4.71
N ILE A 185 5.10 2.30 5.82
CA ILE A 185 4.42 3.58 5.93
C ILE A 185 5.46 4.69 6.04
N ILE A 186 5.29 5.75 5.25
CA ILE A 186 6.12 6.96 5.30
C ILE A 186 5.25 8.14 5.69
N ASP A 187 5.39 8.62 6.92
CA ASP A 187 4.65 9.76 7.47
C ASP A 187 5.63 10.84 7.94
N THR A 188 5.95 11.82 7.10
CA THR A 188 5.33 12.22 5.85
C THR A 188 6.34 12.25 4.69
N MET A 189 5.80 12.29 3.45
CA MET A 189 6.59 12.46 2.22
C MET A 189 7.55 13.66 2.29
N GLN A 190 7.16 14.75 2.93
CA GLN A 190 7.96 15.96 3.03
C GLN A 190 9.32 15.74 3.70
N LYS A 191 9.43 14.77 4.60
CA LYS A 191 10.66 14.48 5.36
C LYS A 191 11.70 13.70 4.58
N ILE A 192 11.28 12.98 3.55
CA ILE A 192 12.17 12.16 2.71
C ILE A 192 12.60 12.86 1.42
N ARG A 193 12.12 14.09 1.18
CA ARG A 193 12.54 14.90 0.03
C ARG A 193 13.97 15.41 0.19
N GLU A 194 14.68 15.56 -0.92
CA GLU A 194 15.95 16.27 -0.94
C GLU A 194 15.73 17.77 -0.65
N PHE A 195 16.61 18.37 0.16
CA PHE A 195 16.69 19.83 0.27
C PHE A 195 17.50 20.34 -0.92
N GLY A 196 16.88 21.04 -1.84
CA GLY A 196 17.59 21.64 -2.96
C GLY A 196 16.72 22.60 -3.76
N GLY A 197 16.85 23.91 -3.47
CA GLY A 197 16.42 25.01 -4.32
C GLY A 197 14.94 25.40 -4.23
N GLU A 198 14.65 26.62 -4.70
CA GLU A 198 13.35 27.29 -4.73
C GLU A 198 12.27 26.63 -5.62
N ALA A 199 12.57 25.49 -6.21
CA ALA A 199 11.63 24.74 -7.03
C ALA A 199 11.09 23.53 -6.25
N TYR A 200 10.13 23.76 -5.36
CA TYR A 200 9.14 22.73 -5.05
C TYR A 200 8.35 22.42 -6.33
N SER A 201 8.98 21.71 -7.25
CA SER A 201 8.34 21.41 -8.52
C SER A 201 7.58 20.11 -8.38
N TYR A 202 6.38 20.12 -8.90
CA TYR A 202 5.54 18.94 -9.13
C TYR A 202 6.34 17.79 -9.79
N ALA A 203 7.33 18.12 -10.62
CA ALA A 203 8.25 17.18 -11.25
C ALA A 203 9.13 16.42 -10.24
N SER A 204 9.58 17.04 -9.14
CA SER A 204 10.38 16.35 -8.13
C SER A 204 9.55 15.33 -7.32
N ASP A 205 8.31 15.65 -7.02
CA ASP A 205 7.39 14.75 -6.34
C ASP A 205 7.06 13.54 -7.21
N TYR A 206 6.86 13.75 -8.51
CA TYR A 206 6.66 12.67 -9.47
C TYR A 206 7.86 11.72 -9.54
N ALA A 207 9.07 12.25 -9.54
CA ALA A 207 10.29 11.44 -9.57
C ALA A 207 10.44 10.60 -8.28
N ILE A 208 10.17 11.19 -7.12
CA ILE A 208 10.19 10.51 -5.82
C ILE A 208 9.16 9.38 -5.79
N ILE A 209 7.90 9.68 -6.15
CA ILE A 209 6.81 8.69 -6.20
C ILE A 209 7.14 7.58 -7.18
N GLY A 210 7.73 7.92 -8.34
CA GLY A 210 8.18 6.94 -9.35
C GLY A 210 9.20 5.95 -8.79
N GLN A 211 10.22 6.43 -8.07
CA GLN A 211 11.24 5.59 -7.43
C GLN A 211 10.64 4.71 -6.34
N LEU A 212 9.80 5.27 -5.48
CA LEU A 212 9.14 4.53 -4.41
C LEU A 212 8.17 3.47 -4.96
N LYS A 213 7.48 3.78 -6.07
CA LYS A 213 6.64 2.81 -6.78
C LYS A 213 7.47 1.64 -7.34
N GLN A 214 8.58 1.93 -8.01
CA GLN A 214 9.50 0.89 -8.52
C GLN A 214 10.02 0.01 -7.37
N PHE A 215 10.35 0.61 -6.23
CA PHE A 215 10.75 -0.12 -5.04
C PHE A 215 9.65 -1.06 -4.55
N ALA A 216 8.41 -0.56 -4.39
CA ALA A 216 7.27 -1.35 -3.94
C ALA A 216 6.96 -2.52 -4.89
N ASP A 217 6.98 -2.26 -6.21
CA ASP A 217 6.72 -3.26 -7.24
C ASP A 217 7.84 -4.34 -7.25
N LYS A 218 9.12 -3.95 -7.11
CA LYS A 218 10.29 -4.85 -7.05
C LYS A 218 10.22 -5.82 -5.87
N HIS A 219 9.82 -5.32 -4.70
CA HIS A 219 9.82 -6.10 -3.46
C HIS A 219 8.47 -6.74 -3.13
N GLY A 220 7.42 -6.45 -3.89
CA GLY A 220 6.07 -6.99 -3.66
C GLY A 220 5.45 -6.53 -2.34
N VAL A 221 5.83 -5.36 -1.83
CA VAL A 221 5.33 -4.77 -0.59
C VAL A 221 4.33 -3.65 -0.87
N CYS A 222 3.46 -3.34 0.10
CA CYS A 222 2.67 -2.12 0.08
C CYS A 222 3.48 -0.97 0.68
N LEU A 223 3.61 0.12 -0.06
CA LEU A 223 4.24 1.35 0.40
C LEU A 223 3.18 2.45 0.47
N LEU A 224 2.83 2.89 1.68
CA LEU A 224 1.81 3.90 1.94
C LEU A 224 2.46 5.22 2.36
N ILE A 225 2.30 6.25 1.55
CA ILE A 225 2.92 7.55 1.72
C ILE A 225 1.88 8.56 2.19
N VAL A 226 2.12 9.18 3.34
CA VAL A 226 1.27 10.27 3.85
C VAL A 226 1.76 11.58 3.25
N HIS A 227 0.84 12.33 2.63
CA HIS A 227 1.09 13.63 2.03
C HIS A 227 0.13 14.69 2.56
N HIS A 228 0.67 15.88 2.88
CA HIS A 228 -0.12 17.03 3.30
C HIS A 228 -0.48 17.88 2.10
N THR A 229 -1.79 18.07 1.86
CA THR A 229 -2.26 19.03 0.86
C THR A 229 -1.99 20.48 1.31
N ARG A 230 -1.83 21.39 0.34
CA ARG A 230 -1.62 22.82 0.62
C ARG A 230 -2.85 23.41 1.32
N LYS A 231 -2.60 24.41 2.19
CA LYS A 231 -3.67 25.14 2.90
C LYS A 231 -4.34 26.23 2.06
N GLN A 232 -3.83 26.54 0.87
CA GLN A 232 -4.44 27.59 0.05
C GLN A 232 -5.77 27.08 -0.53
N PRO A 233 -6.83 27.90 -0.48
CA PRO A 233 -8.06 27.59 -1.21
C PRO A 233 -7.69 27.51 -2.70
N ALA A 234 -7.88 26.36 -3.30
CA ALA A 234 -7.77 26.22 -4.75
C ALA A 234 -9.10 26.68 -5.37
N GLU A 235 -9.03 27.33 -6.51
CA GLU A 235 -10.24 27.67 -7.28
C GLU A 235 -10.91 26.40 -7.83
N ASP A 236 -10.15 25.29 -7.94
CA ASP A 236 -10.65 23.97 -8.31
C ASP A 236 -10.20 22.90 -7.30
N SER A 237 -11.05 21.88 -7.09
CA SER A 237 -10.78 20.77 -6.17
C SER A 237 -9.55 19.94 -6.58
N PHE A 238 -9.16 19.95 -7.84
CA PHE A 238 -7.99 19.24 -8.36
C PHE A 238 -6.66 19.96 -8.08
N ASP A 239 -6.67 21.25 -7.76
CA ASP A 239 -5.47 22.01 -7.43
C ASP A 239 -4.98 21.83 -5.99
N MET A 240 -5.70 21.02 -5.18
CA MET A 240 -5.39 20.81 -3.76
C MET A 240 -4.44 19.62 -3.49
N VAL A 241 -4.03 18.86 -4.51
CA VAL A 241 -3.19 17.66 -4.37
C VAL A 241 -1.73 17.94 -4.63
#